data_0b534790f79a846dc859c3f4a431ea44
#
_entry.id   0b534790f79a846dc859c3f4a431ea44
#
_cell.length_a   1.000
_cell.length_b   1.000
_cell.length_c   1.000
_cell.angle_alpha   90.00
_cell.angle_beta   90.00
_cell.angle_gamma   90.00
#
_symmetry.space_group_name_H-M   'P 1'
#
loop_
_entity.id
_entity.type
_entity.pdbx_description
1 polymer ?
#
loop_
_entity_poly.entity_id
_entity_poly.type
_entity_poly.pdbx_seq_one_letter_code
_entity_poly.pdbx_strand_id
1 'polypeptide(L)'
;LRAPFFGPPFTHPSLDDSRDGQILRAHHIGATSPKEDPDHYALATMDLLEQYRSLLTRYPQCPLIVNYPGWIFGQGLEVATWLIKTLGLSDVVYMSEKGPAEVVEPLSMAASEARVPMTILPSQPTDFVSRSSAQLRSMQIQSYFHLSRPSGLTSPLWSDAPLSRTRPITVDYAGGKQGILGIMVMGSHINPDMLGEVLE
;
A
#
# COMPACT_ATOMS: atom_id res chain seq x y z
N LEU A 1 7.70 -0.30 2.07
CA LEU A 1 8.70 0.69 1.65
C LEU A 1 9.19 0.32 0.25
N ARG A 2 9.10 1.24 -0.69
CA ARG A 2 9.48 1.03 -2.09
C ARG A 2 10.36 2.19 -2.56
N ALA A 3 11.38 1.89 -3.34
CA ALA A 3 12.16 2.91 -4.02
C ALA A 3 11.30 3.61 -5.10
N PRO A 4 11.66 4.85 -5.52
CA PRO A 4 10.89 5.59 -6.51
C PRO A 4 10.71 4.80 -7.80
N PHE A 5 9.52 4.86 -8.34
CA PHE A 5 9.12 4.18 -9.54
C PHE A 5 8.44 5.15 -10.50
N PHE A 6 8.99 5.25 -11.71
CA PHE A 6 8.42 6.02 -12.79
C PHE A 6 8.03 5.07 -13.92
N GLY A 7 6.82 4.61 -13.90
CA GLY A 7 6.30 3.69 -14.91
C GLY A 7 4.81 3.41 -14.73
N PRO A 8 4.23 2.52 -15.53
CA PRO A 8 2.84 2.15 -15.36
C PRO A 8 2.63 1.61 -13.95
N PRO A 9 1.59 2.06 -13.21
CA PRO A 9 1.31 1.61 -11.83
C PRO A 9 0.83 0.15 -11.77
N PHE A 10 0.90 -0.59 -12.85
CA PHE A 10 0.27 -1.89 -13.07
C PHE A 10 1.27 -3.04 -13.18
N THR A 11 2.51 -2.85 -12.74
CA THR A 11 3.50 -3.91 -12.80
C THR A 11 3.25 -4.95 -11.72
N HIS A 12 3.35 -6.22 -12.09
CA HIS A 12 3.36 -7.33 -11.16
C HIS A 12 4.55 -7.18 -10.20
N PRO A 13 4.39 -7.42 -8.87
CA PRO A 13 5.49 -7.28 -7.91
C PRO A 13 6.70 -8.17 -8.20
N SER A 14 6.49 -9.31 -8.89
CA SER A 14 7.55 -10.23 -9.31
C SER A 14 8.17 -9.90 -10.67
N LEU A 15 7.70 -8.88 -11.36
CA LEU A 15 8.39 -8.34 -12.53
C LEU A 15 9.59 -7.56 -12.01
N ASP A 16 10.64 -8.30 -11.73
CA ASP A 16 11.92 -7.78 -11.28
C ASP A 16 12.61 -7.07 -12.45
N ASP A 17 12.29 -5.81 -12.60
CA ASP A 17 13.09 -4.91 -13.41
C ASP A 17 13.77 -3.93 -12.45
N SER A 18 15.09 -3.88 -12.47
CA SER A 18 15.88 -2.95 -11.67
C SER A 18 15.46 -1.49 -11.85
N ARG A 19 14.70 -1.18 -12.91
CA ARG A 19 14.08 0.13 -13.17
C ARG A 19 12.80 0.36 -12.38
N ASP A 20 12.14 -0.69 -11.91
CA ASP A 20 10.82 -0.60 -11.25
C ASP A 20 10.90 -0.36 -9.74
N GLY A 21 12.11 -0.23 -9.20
CA GLY A 21 12.36 -0.08 -7.78
C GLY A 21 12.17 -1.39 -7.01
N GLN A 22 12.91 -1.54 -5.94
CA GLN A 22 12.89 -2.74 -5.11
C GLN A 22 11.94 -2.59 -3.92
N ILE A 23 11.13 -3.60 -3.65
CA ILE A 23 10.36 -3.69 -2.41
C ILE A 23 11.32 -4.12 -1.30
N LEU A 24 11.56 -3.22 -0.35
CA LEU A 24 12.45 -3.49 0.79
C LEU A 24 11.69 -4.11 1.96
N ARG A 25 10.46 -3.67 2.19
CA ARG A 25 9.59 -4.16 3.25
C ARG A 25 8.14 -3.92 2.87
N ALA A 26 7.28 -4.87 3.15
CA ALA A 26 5.83 -4.75 2.94
C ALA A 26 5.06 -5.51 4.02
N HIS A 27 3.89 -5.02 4.35
CA HIS A 27 2.93 -5.69 5.22
C HIS A 27 1.61 -5.89 4.47
N HIS A 28 1.03 -7.05 4.67
CA HIS A 28 -0.31 -7.35 4.19
C HIS A 28 -1.32 -6.88 5.24
N ILE A 29 -2.26 -6.05 4.83
CA ILE A 29 -3.28 -5.50 5.73
C ILE A 29 -4.47 -6.46 5.88
N GLY A 30 -4.68 -7.36 4.90
CA GLY A 30 -5.76 -8.35 4.94
C GLY A 30 -7.16 -7.77 4.70
N ALA A 31 -7.25 -6.50 4.32
CA ALA A 31 -8.51 -5.77 4.18
C ALA A 31 -8.47 -4.80 3.01
N THR A 32 -9.63 -4.37 2.55
CA THR A 32 -9.74 -3.37 1.47
C THR A 32 -9.50 -1.94 1.96
N SER A 33 -9.54 -1.74 3.28
CA SER A 33 -9.31 -0.44 3.92
C SER A 33 -8.64 -0.63 5.28
N PRO A 34 -7.71 0.26 5.68
CA PRO A 34 -7.11 0.24 7.01
C PRO A 34 -8.11 0.39 8.16
N LYS A 35 -9.32 0.89 7.89
CA LYS A 35 -10.37 1.08 8.90
C LYS A 35 -10.84 -0.21 9.56
N GLU A 36 -10.62 -1.36 8.93
CA GLU A 36 -11.04 -2.67 9.43
C GLU A 36 -10.12 -3.17 10.54
N ASP A 37 -8.83 -2.76 10.52
CA ASP A 37 -7.87 -3.02 11.58
C ASP A 37 -6.85 -1.86 11.68
N PRO A 38 -7.24 -0.74 12.32
CA PRO A 38 -6.38 0.44 12.44
C PRO A 38 -5.14 0.20 13.30
N ASP A 39 -5.21 -0.69 14.28
CA ASP A 39 -4.08 -1.01 15.15
C ASP A 39 -3.00 -1.78 14.37
N HIS A 40 -3.39 -2.78 13.60
CA HIS A 40 -2.47 -3.48 12.72
C HIS A 40 -1.85 -2.53 11.68
N TYR A 41 -2.65 -1.61 11.11
CA TYR A 41 -2.15 -0.61 10.19
C TYR A 41 -1.11 0.31 10.84
N ALA A 42 -1.36 0.76 12.06
CA ALA A 42 -0.42 1.58 12.82
C ALA A 42 0.90 0.82 13.10
N LEU A 43 0.82 -0.41 13.58
CA LEU A 43 1.98 -1.26 13.84
C LEU A 43 2.79 -1.53 12.57
N ALA A 44 2.13 -1.86 11.47
CA ALA A 44 2.76 -2.04 10.17
C ALA A 44 3.49 -0.78 9.70
N THR A 45 2.87 0.39 9.89
CA THR A 45 3.48 1.69 9.54
C THR A 45 4.73 1.97 10.40
N MET A 46 4.69 1.66 11.68
CA MET A 46 5.85 1.84 12.56
C MET A 46 7.01 0.90 12.19
N ASP A 47 6.74 -0.35 11.83
CA ASP A 47 7.78 -1.27 11.33
C ASP A 47 8.40 -0.75 10.03
N LEU A 48 7.59 -0.22 9.10
CA LEU A 48 8.12 0.38 7.86
C LEU A 48 9.03 1.59 8.15
N LEU A 49 8.66 2.40 9.15
CA LEU A 49 9.48 3.53 9.57
C LEU A 49 10.81 3.09 10.19
N GLU A 50 10.79 2.04 11.01
CA GLU A 50 12.00 1.47 11.59
C GLU A 50 12.95 0.92 10.52
N GLN A 51 12.40 0.22 9.52
CA GLN A 51 13.17 -0.22 8.36
C GLN A 51 13.76 0.96 7.58
N TYR A 52 13.02 2.04 7.41
CA TYR A 52 13.55 3.25 6.80
C TYR A 52 14.68 3.87 7.62
N ARG A 53 14.53 3.97 8.93
CA ARG A 53 15.60 4.47 9.83
C ARG A 53 16.85 3.62 9.76
N SER A 54 16.70 2.30 9.69
CA SER A 54 17.81 1.38 9.47
C SER A 54 18.50 1.64 8.10
N LEU A 55 17.73 1.93 7.06
CA LEU A 55 18.26 2.26 5.74
C LEU A 55 19.10 3.54 5.76
N LEU A 56 18.74 4.54 6.56
CA LEU A 56 19.45 5.80 6.69
C LEU A 56 20.89 5.62 7.22
N THR A 57 21.20 4.54 7.92
CA THR A 57 22.59 4.25 8.36
C THR A 57 23.51 4.07 7.16
N ARG A 58 23.00 3.53 6.06
CA ARG A 58 23.72 3.32 4.81
C ARG A 58 23.52 4.46 3.80
N TYR A 59 22.34 5.06 3.81
CA TYR A 59 21.93 6.12 2.87
C TYR A 59 21.36 7.33 3.63
N PRO A 60 22.20 8.15 4.28
CA PRO A 60 21.75 9.19 5.22
C PRO A 60 20.86 10.27 4.61
N GLN A 61 20.93 10.46 3.31
CA GLN A 61 20.15 11.48 2.59
C GLN A 61 18.99 10.86 1.77
N CYS A 62 18.64 9.60 2.02
CA CYS A 62 17.51 8.97 1.32
C CYS A 62 16.19 9.62 1.76
N PRO A 63 15.44 10.27 0.87
CA PRO A 63 14.15 10.85 1.24
C PRO A 63 13.10 9.76 1.44
N LEU A 64 12.15 10.01 2.36
CA LEU A 64 10.94 9.19 2.54
C LEU A 64 9.73 9.98 2.08
N ILE A 65 8.94 9.40 1.20
CA ILE A 65 7.63 9.92 0.81
C ILE A 65 6.57 8.98 1.36
N VAL A 66 5.73 9.48 2.26
CA VAL A 66 4.59 8.73 2.81
C VAL A 66 3.33 9.14 2.06
N ASN A 67 2.79 8.22 1.26
CA ASN A 67 1.50 8.42 0.60
C ASN A 67 0.40 7.82 1.48
N TYR A 68 -0.36 8.69 2.13
CA TYR A 68 -1.48 8.29 2.99
C TYR A 68 -2.73 7.98 2.15
N PRO A 69 -3.50 6.94 2.48
CA PRO A 69 -4.76 6.65 1.79
C PRO A 69 -5.78 7.78 2.02
N GLY A 70 -6.71 7.97 1.08
CA GLY A 70 -7.76 8.99 1.17
C GLY A 70 -8.81 8.76 2.28
N TRP A 71 -8.50 8.01 3.30
CA TRP A 71 -9.31 7.78 4.49
C TRP A 71 -9.04 8.88 5.51
N ILE A 72 -9.70 10.02 5.32
CA ILE A 72 -9.47 11.25 6.08
C ILE A 72 -10.61 11.64 7.01
N PHE A 73 -11.62 10.79 7.18
CA PHE A 73 -12.75 11.03 8.08
C PHE A 73 -12.79 10.00 9.21
N GLY A 74 -13.37 10.38 10.36
CA GLY A 74 -13.49 9.51 11.52
C GLY A 74 -12.13 8.95 11.97
N GLN A 75 -12.03 7.65 12.19
CA GLN A 75 -10.79 6.99 12.58
C GLN A 75 -9.61 7.28 11.63
N GLY A 76 -9.87 7.48 10.34
CA GLY A 76 -8.82 7.84 9.38
C GLY A 76 -8.16 9.17 9.72
N LEU A 77 -8.93 10.14 10.18
CA LEU A 77 -8.41 11.42 10.64
C LEU A 77 -7.57 11.25 11.94
N GLU A 78 -8.03 10.41 12.85
CA GLU A 78 -7.31 10.08 14.08
C GLU A 78 -5.96 9.43 13.78
N VAL A 79 -5.95 8.43 12.89
CA VAL A 79 -4.71 7.79 12.43
C VAL A 79 -3.79 8.78 11.73
N ALA A 80 -4.31 9.63 10.83
CA ALA A 80 -3.52 10.63 10.13
C ALA A 80 -2.87 11.64 11.09
N THR A 81 -3.63 12.16 12.05
CA THR A 81 -3.12 13.10 13.07
C THR A 81 -2.08 12.44 13.98
N TRP A 82 -2.31 11.17 14.35
CA TRP A 82 -1.33 10.40 15.10
C TRP A 82 -0.03 10.17 14.32
N LEU A 83 -0.12 9.80 13.05
CA LEU A 83 1.06 9.63 12.17
C LEU A 83 1.87 10.92 12.04
N ILE A 84 1.21 12.08 11.85
CA ILE A 84 1.89 13.38 11.77
C ILE A 84 2.72 13.64 13.04
N LYS A 85 2.17 13.32 14.21
CA LYS A 85 2.84 13.51 15.50
C LYS A 85 3.97 12.50 15.78
N THR A 86 3.88 11.29 15.19
CA THR A 86 4.72 10.15 15.58
C THR A 86 5.87 9.88 14.60
N LEU A 87 5.67 10.12 13.31
CA LEU A 87 6.64 9.72 12.28
C LEU A 87 7.89 10.60 12.22
N GLY A 88 7.89 11.80 12.82
CA GLY A 88 9.01 12.74 12.73
C GLY A 88 9.18 13.26 11.30
N LEU A 89 8.09 13.70 10.70
CA LEU A 89 8.05 14.23 9.34
C LEU A 89 8.78 15.57 9.25
N SER A 90 9.33 15.90 8.08
CA SER A 90 9.85 17.24 7.77
C SER A 90 8.76 18.16 7.21
N ASP A 91 7.80 17.59 6.50
CA ASP A 91 6.74 18.33 5.81
C ASP A 91 5.46 17.52 5.74
N VAL A 92 4.31 18.20 5.79
CA VAL A 92 2.99 17.63 5.51
C VAL A 92 2.41 18.35 4.30
N VAL A 93 1.96 17.59 3.32
CA VAL A 93 1.34 18.13 2.10
C VAL A 93 -0.10 17.67 2.02
N TYR A 94 -1.04 18.61 2.06
CA TYR A 94 -2.45 18.34 1.85
C TYR A 94 -2.85 18.72 0.43
N MET A 95 -3.33 17.72 -0.32
CA MET A 95 -3.65 17.90 -1.74
C MET A 95 -5.14 18.20 -1.92
N SER A 96 -5.58 19.37 -1.58
CA SER A 96 -6.84 20.02 -1.98
C SER A 96 -7.07 21.32 -1.19
N GLU A 97 -7.03 22.45 -1.83
CA GLU A 97 -7.44 23.74 -1.22
C GLU A 97 -8.93 23.79 -0.84
N LYS A 98 -9.75 22.91 -1.43
CA LYS A 98 -11.19 22.78 -1.17
C LYS A 98 -11.51 21.68 -0.15
N GLY A 99 -10.53 21.30 0.67
CA GLY A 99 -10.74 20.33 1.73
C GLY A 99 -11.71 20.84 2.79
N PRO A 100 -12.53 19.94 3.40
CA PRO A 100 -13.45 20.33 4.47
C PRO A 100 -12.63 20.82 5.69
N ALA A 101 -13.06 21.92 6.29
CA ALA A 101 -12.40 22.51 7.46
C ALA A 101 -12.27 21.51 8.61
N GLU A 102 -13.29 20.68 8.82
CA GLU A 102 -13.32 19.60 9.81
C GLU A 102 -12.19 18.56 9.68
N VAL A 103 -11.53 18.51 8.52
CA VAL A 103 -10.36 17.65 8.27
C VAL A 103 -9.07 18.48 8.29
N VAL A 104 -9.08 19.63 7.61
CA VAL A 104 -7.87 20.46 7.45
C VAL A 104 -7.42 21.05 8.78
N GLU A 105 -8.35 21.53 9.61
CA GLU A 105 -8.03 22.13 10.91
C GLU A 105 -7.33 21.14 11.86
N PRO A 106 -7.85 19.92 12.12
CA PRO A 106 -7.16 18.94 12.97
C PRO A 106 -5.80 18.51 12.44
N LEU A 107 -5.64 18.37 11.12
CA LEU A 107 -4.35 18.05 10.51
C LEU A 107 -3.35 19.20 10.68
N SER A 108 -3.79 20.44 10.49
CA SER A 108 -2.98 21.63 10.70
C SER A 108 -2.57 21.78 12.18
N MET A 109 -3.48 21.50 13.11
CA MET A 109 -3.17 21.49 14.54
C MET A 109 -2.13 20.42 14.87
N ALA A 110 -2.31 19.19 14.38
CA ALA A 110 -1.35 18.11 14.59
C ALA A 110 0.03 18.44 14.02
N ALA A 111 0.09 19.04 12.84
CA ALA A 111 1.34 19.49 12.23
C ALA A 111 2.00 20.60 13.07
N SER A 112 1.22 21.58 13.56
CA SER A 112 1.70 22.64 14.43
C SER A 112 2.26 22.10 15.75
N GLU A 113 1.55 21.19 16.41
CA GLU A 113 2.01 20.51 17.63
C GLU A 113 3.32 19.73 17.41
N ALA A 114 3.43 19.06 16.26
CA ALA A 114 4.64 18.34 15.84
C ALA A 114 5.76 19.28 15.35
N ARG A 115 5.49 20.60 15.23
CA ARG A 115 6.39 21.60 14.64
C ARG A 115 6.81 21.28 13.21
N VAL A 116 5.89 20.74 12.44
CA VAL A 116 6.06 20.39 11.04
C VAL A 116 5.27 21.36 10.18
N PRO A 117 5.86 21.96 9.14
CA PRO A 117 5.12 22.80 8.20
C PRO A 117 4.07 21.97 7.47
N MET A 118 2.90 22.59 7.24
CA MET A 118 1.84 22.01 6.43
C MET A 118 1.58 22.89 5.22
N THR A 119 1.73 22.33 4.04
CA THR A 119 1.47 23.00 2.76
C THR A 119 0.18 22.48 2.14
N ILE A 120 -0.71 23.40 1.81
CA ILE A 120 -1.95 23.07 1.08
C ILE A 120 -1.72 23.35 -0.41
N LEU A 121 -1.85 22.33 -1.22
CA LEU A 121 -1.73 22.46 -2.66
C LEU A 121 -3.09 22.75 -3.32
N PRO A 122 -3.11 23.50 -4.43
CA PRO A 122 -4.33 23.71 -5.18
C PRO A 122 -4.89 22.41 -5.72
N SER A 123 -6.23 22.33 -5.77
CA SER A 123 -6.93 21.19 -6.36
C SER A 123 -6.64 21.10 -7.85
N GLN A 124 -6.34 19.90 -8.32
CA GLN A 124 -6.17 19.68 -9.76
C GLN A 124 -7.53 19.67 -10.46
N PRO A 125 -7.65 20.26 -11.65
CA PRO A 125 -8.87 20.18 -12.45
C PRO A 125 -9.14 18.73 -12.86
N THR A 126 -10.42 18.36 -12.85
CA THR A 126 -10.87 16.99 -13.18
C THR A 126 -10.85 16.69 -14.67
N ASP A 127 -10.64 17.70 -15.52
CA ASP A 127 -10.70 17.59 -16.99
C ASP A 127 -9.67 16.62 -17.57
N PHE A 128 -8.59 16.36 -16.83
CA PHE A 128 -7.54 15.41 -17.22
C PHE A 128 -7.75 13.99 -16.65
N VAL A 129 -8.77 13.78 -15.82
CA VAL A 129 -9.03 12.48 -15.20
C VAL A 129 -9.88 11.64 -16.15
N SER A 130 -9.25 10.78 -16.92
CA SER A 130 -9.93 9.88 -17.87
C SER A 130 -10.47 8.58 -17.22
N ARG A 131 -10.04 8.26 -15.99
CA ARG A 131 -10.42 7.02 -15.31
C ARG A 131 -10.73 7.26 -13.84
N SER A 132 -11.76 6.57 -13.34
CA SER A 132 -12.07 6.57 -11.91
C SER A 132 -11.04 5.76 -11.11
N SER A 133 -10.98 5.99 -9.79
CA SER A 133 -10.14 5.20 -8.90
C SER A 133 -10.51 3.70 -8.89
N ALA A 134 -11.77 3.37 -9.07
CA ALA A 134 -12.23 1.98 -9.21
C ALA A 134 -11.70 1.33 -10.49
N GLN A 135 -11.72 2.05 -11.61
CA GLN A 135 -11.13 1.58 -12.87
C GLN A 135 -9.62 1.36 -12.73
N LEU A 136 -8.89 2.28 -12.09
CA LEU A 136 -7.46 2.12 -11.86
C LEU A 136 -7.14 0.90 -10.99
N ARG A 137 -7.90 0.65 -9.93
CA ARG A 137 -7.74 -0.56 -9.10
C ARG A 137 -8.03 -1.84 -9.89
N SER A 138 -9.09 -1.85 -10.69
CA SER A 138 -9.40 -2.99 -11.58
C SER A 138 -8.25 -3.25 -12.55
N MET A 139 -7.69 -2.21 -13.15
CA MET A 139 -6.53 -2.32 -14.03
C MET A 139 -5.30 -2.88 -13.31
N GLN A 140 -5.05 -2.48 -12.07
CA GLN A 140 -3.95 -3.02 -11.27
C GLN A 140 -4.13 -4.52 -11.00
N ILE A 141 -5.32 -4.93 -10.60
CA ILE A 141 -5.65 -6.35 -10.34
C ILE A 141 -5.50 -7.18 -11.62
N GLN A 142 -6.06 -6.71 -12.73
CA GLN A 142 -5.94 -7.40 -14.01
C GLN A 142 -4.48 -7.49 -14.48
N SER A 143 -3.70 -6.43 -14.30
CA SER A 143 -2.29 -6.42 -14.66
C SER A 143 -1.48 -7.42 -13.84
N TYR A 144 -1.82 -7.61 -12.58
CA TYR A 144 -1.19 -8.62 -11.74
C TYR A 144 -1.32 -10.03 -12.34
N PHE A 145 -2.48 -10.38 -12.87
CA PHE A 145 -2.75 -11.72 -13.41
C PHE A 145 -2.39 -11.89 -14.88
N HIS A 146 -2.48 -10.84 -15.68
CA HIS A 146 -2.41 -10.93 -17.15
C HIS A 146 -1.15 -10.31 -17.75
N LEU A 147 -0.39 -9.52 -16.99
CA LEU A 147 0.83 -8.90 -17.50
C LEU A 147 2.03 -9.81 -17.22
N SER A 148 2.79 -10.12 -18.23
CA SER A 148 4.02 -10.89 -18.09
C SER A 148 5.15 -10.21 -18.86
N ARG A 149 6.39 -10.41 -18.39
CA ARG A 149 7.59 -9.95 -19.10
C ARG A 149 8.49 -11.14 -19.37
N PRO A 150 8.34 -11.81 -20.53
CA PRO A 150 9.23 -12.88 -20.92
C PRO A 150 10.69 -12.39 -21.02
N SER A 151 11.62 -13.25 -20.64
CA SER A 151 13.04 -12.97 -20.74
C SER A 151 13.43 -12.56 -22.17
N GLY A 152 14.14 -11.45 -22.30
CA GLY A 152 14.60 -10.91 -23.58
C GLY A 152 13.66 -9.91 -24.26
N LEU A 153 12.48 -9.64 -23.70
CA LEU A 153 11.59 -8.59 -24.19
C LEU A 153 11.71 -7.31 -23.35
N THR A 154 11.76 -6.18 -24.02
CA THR A 154 11.82 -4.87 -23.38
C THR A 154 10.47 -4.37 -22.91
N SER A 155 9.38 -4.91 -23.50
CA SER A 155 8.01 -4.52 -23.16
C SER A 155 7.23 -5.68 -22.58
N PRO A 156 6.38 -5.44 -21.56
CA PRO A 156 5.51 -6.48 -21.04
C PRO A 156 4.47 -6.90 -22.09
N LEU A 157 4.09 -8.18 -22.04
CA LEU A 157 3.03 -8.75 -22.87
C LEU A 157 1.76 -8.95 -22.03
N TRP A 158 0.63 -8.68 -22.65
CA TRP A 158 -0.67 -8.99 -22.09
C TRP A 158 -1.11 -10.39 -22.53
N SER A 159 -1.57 -11.21 -21.60
CA SER A 159 -2.14 -12.53 -21.86
C SER A 159 -3.66 -12.49 -21.67
N ASP A 160 -4.40 -12.82 -22.72
CA ASP A 160 -5.86 -12.93 -22.67
C ASP A 160 -6.33 -14.32 -22.15
N ALA A 161 -5.40 -15.19 -21.75
CA ALA A 161 -5.75 -16.50 -21.24
C ALA A 161 -6.58 -16.38 -19.96
N PRO A 162 -7.73 -17.07 -19.87
CA PRO A 162 -8.53 -17.10 -18.65
C PRO A 162 -7.72 -17.68 -17.48
N LEU A 163 -7.89 -17.13 -16.28
CA LEU A 163 -7.20 -17.61 -15.06
C LEU A 163 -7.49 -19.10 -14.79
N SER A 164 -8.68 -19.59 -15.15
CA SER A 164 -9.06 -20.99 -15.04
C SER A 164 -8.18 -21.96 -15.86
N ARG A 165 -7.42 -21.44 -16.81
CA ARG A 165 -6.42 -22.22 -17.60
C ARG A 165 -5.01 -22.14 -17.03
N THR A 166 -4.81 -21.30 -16.02
CA THR A 166 -3.51 -21.17 -15.35
C THR A 166 -3.38 -22.30 -14.33
N ARG A 167 -2.22 -22.94 -14.27
CA ARG A 167 -1.97 -23.95 -13.25
C ARG A 167 -2.01 -23.29 -11.86
N PRO A 168 -2.87 -23.74 -10.94
CA PRO A 168 -2.92 -23.17 -9.59
C PRO A 168 -1.63 -23.47 -8.83
N ILE A 169 -1.27 -22.56 -7.95
CA ILE A 169 -0.22 -22.81 -6.96
C ILE A 169 -0.83 -23.71 -5.89
N THR A 170 -0.23 -24.86 -5.68
CA THR A 170 -0.64 -25.76 -4.60
C THR A 170 0.03 -25.31 -3.31
N VAL A 171 -0.77 -25.09 -2.28
CA VAL A 171 -0.32 -24.73 -0.94
C VAL A 171 -0.53 -25.94 -0.03
N ASP A 172 0.57 -26.51 0.49
CA ASP A 172 0.51 -27.57 1.51
C ASP A 172 0.52 -26.92 2.89
N TYR A 173 -0.56 -27.07 3.63
CA TYR A 173 -0.75 -26.51 4.97
C TYR A 173 -0.61 -27.59 6.09
N ALA A 174 -0.37 -28.85 5.73
CA ALA A 174 -0.32 -29.96 6.67
C ALA A 174 0.95 -30.04 7.52
N GLY A 175 1.81 -29.03 7.48
CA GLY A 175 2.97 -28.92 8.40
C GLY A 175 4.15 -29.84 8.10
N GLY A 176 4.28 -30.35 6.88
CA GLY A 176 5.47 -31.07 6.43
C GLY A 176 6.71 -30.18 6.29
N LYS A 177 7.87 -30.78 6.00
CA LYS A 177 9.14 -30.04 5.85
C LYS A 177 9.12 -28.92 4.77
N GLN A 178 8.13 -28.92 3.90
CA GLN A 178 7.93 -27.92 2.81
C GLN A 178 6.56 -27.22 2.92
N GLY A 179 5.77 -27.52 3.94
CA GLY A 179 4.45 -26.95 4.13
C GLY A 179 4.49 -25.59 4.83
N ILE A 180 3.38 -24.87 4.78
CA ILE A 180 3.19 -23.64 5.55
C ILE A 180 3.05 -24.04 7.03
N LEU A 181 3.90 -23.46 7.90
CA LEU A 181 3.93 -23.78 9.33
C LEU A 181 2.72 -23.21 10.09
N GLY A 182 1.97 -22.30 9.50
CA GLY A 182 0.76 -21.75 10.09
C GLY A 182 0.02 -20.86 9.09
N ILE A 183 -1.28 -20.82 9.25
CA ILE A 183 -2.18 -19.89 8.54
C ILE A 183 -2.69 -18.92 9.61
N MET A 184 -2.42 -17.63 9.41
CA MET A 184 -2.96 -16.57 10.25
C MET A 184 -4.23 -16.03 9.61
N VAL A 185 -5.35 -16.15 10.31
CA VAL A 185 -6.61 -15.55 9.91
C VAL A 185 -6.59 -14.06 10.29
N MET A 186 -6.64 -13.22 9.31
CA MET A 186 -6.71 -11.78 9.47
C MET A 186 -8.17 -11.35 9.26
N GLY A 187 -8.83 -10.93 10.32
CA GLY A 187 -10.18 -10.39 10.29
C GLY A 187 -11.25 -11.27 10.94
N SER A 188 -12.29 -10.62 11.46
CA SER A 188 -13.37 -11.23 12.25
C SER A 188 -14.45 -11.95 11.42
N HIS A 189 -14.32 -11.98 10.10
CA HIS A 189 -15.38 -12.47 9.22
C HIS A 189 -15.18 -13.92 8.78
N ILE A 190 -14.02 -14.50 9.01
CA ILE A 190 -13.74 -15.90 8.71
C ILE A 190 -13.72 -16.66 10.03
N ASN A 191 -14.72 -17.54 10.22
CA ASN A 191 -14.67 -18.46 11.33
C ASN A 191 -13.47 -19.40 11.15
N PRO A 192 -12.56 -19.51 12.14
CA PRO A 192 -11.42 -20.41 12.09
C PRO A 192 -11.79 -21.87 11.76
N ASP A 193 -12.98 -22.30 12.20
CA ASP A 193 -13.49 -23.65 11.96
C ASP A 193 -13.86 -23.90 10.48
N MET A 194 -14.08 -22.82 9.71
CA MET A 194 -14.38 -22.92 8.27
C MET A 194 -13.12 -22.92 7.41
N LEU A 195 -11.94 -22.69 7.96
CA LEU A 195 -10.68 -22.65 7.20
C LEU A 195 -10.35 -24.01 6.58
N GLY A 196 -10.70 -25.12 7.24
CA GLY A 196 -10.56 -26.45 6.68
C GLY A 196 -11.40 -26.62 5.41
N GLU A 197 -12.65 -26.19 5.44
CA GLU A 197 -13.59 -26.30 4.31
C GLU A 197 -13.26 -25.36 3.14
N VAL A 198 -12.56 -24.26 3.39
CA VAL A 198 -12.16 -23.30 2.34
C VAL A 198 -10.86 -23.71 1.64
N LEU A 199 -10.05 -24.56 2.28
CA LEU A 199 -8.74 -24.98 1.78
C LEU A 199 -8.74 -26.40 1.20
N GLU A 200 -9.82 -27.20 1.36
CA GLU A 200 -10.08 -28.45 0.65
C GLU A 200 -10.66 -28.18 -0.76
#